data_c02bff22ff3bf2938c93ded068435420
#
_entry.id   c02bff22ff3bf2938c93ded068435420
#
_cell.length_a   1.000
_cell.length_b   1.000
_cell.length_c   1.000
_cell.angle_alpha   90.00
_cell.angle_beta   90.00
_cell.angle_gamma   90.00
#
_symmetry.space_group_name_H-M   'P 1'
#
loop_
_entity.id
_entity.type
_entity.pdbx_description
1 polymer ?
#
loop_
_entity_poly.entity_id
_entity_poly.type
_entity_poly.pdbx_seq_one_letter_code
_entity_poly.pdbx_strand_id
1 'polypeptide(L)'
;IAVRLEGFAEPGGVSISDDAHRQIRGKMGIDYDDMGPQVLKNIAEPMRVWRVRIGPSFSPTMLTKLPVETALPLALPDKPSIAVLPFTNMSGDPEQDYFADGMVDDIITALSHFKALFVIARNSSFTYKGRAVDVKQVGRELGVRYVLEGSVRKAANRVRITGQLVDTA
;
A
#
# COMPACT_ATOMS: atom_id res chain seq x y z
N ILE A 1 11.49 -5.90 -21.68
CA ILE A 1 11.34 -4.41 -21.86
C ILE A 1 10.76 -3.80 -20.58
N ALA A 2 9.65 -4.31 -20.02
CA ALA A 2 8.98 -3.73 -18.85
C ALA A 2 9.92 -3.47 -17.65
N VAL A 3 10.67 -4.47 -17.19
CA VAL A 3 11.63 -4.37 -16.05
C VAL A 3 12.69 -3.27 -16.24
N ARG A 4 12.94 -2.83 -17.49
CA ARG A 4 13.94 -1.80 -17.78
C ARG A 4 13.38 -0.40 -17.84
N LEU A 5 12.07 -0.28 -17.99
CA LEU A 5 11.33 0.99 -17.91
C LEU A 5 11.09 1.39 -16.45
N GLU A 6 11.12 0.41 -15.51
CA GLU A 6 10.97 0.64 -14.08
C GLU A 6 12.01 1.65 -13.53
N GLY A 7 13.26 1.58 -14.02
CA GLY A 7 14.33 2.51 -13.61
C GLY A 7 14.10 3.98 -14.00
N PHE A 8 13.11 4.26 -14.85
CA PHE A 8 12.71 5.63 -15.25
C PHE A 8 11.43 6.11 -14.55
N ALA A 9 10.80 5.24 -13.77
CA ALA A 9 9.66 5.60 -12.95
C ALA A 9 10.12 6.12 -11.58
N GLU A 10 9.51 7.18 -11.10
CA GLU A 10 9.65 7.60 -9.70
C GLU A 10 8.93 6.61 -8.78
N PRO A 11 9.29 6.53 -7.48
CA PRO A 11 8.57 5.68 -6.54
C PRO A 11 7.06 5.93 -6.60
N GLY A 12 6.27 4.91 -6.91
CA GLY A 12 4.83 5.01 -7.13
C GLY A 12 4.40 5.53 -8.51
N GLY A 13 5.35 5.84 -9.41
CA GLY A 13 5.07 6.25 -10.78
C GLY A 13 5.05 5.08 -11.76
N VAL A 14 4.54 5.32 -12.96
CA VAL A 14 4.51 4.34 -14.06
C VAL A 14 5.19 4.93 -15.27
N SER A 15 6.13 4.20 -15.88
CA SER A 15 6.76 4.54 -17.16
C SER A 15 6.39 3.50 -18.22
N ILE A 16 6.08 3.97 -19.42
CA ILE A 16 5.63 3.12 -20.54
C ILE A 16 6.44 3.41 -21.80
N SER A 17 6.52 2.41 -22.67
CA SER A 17 7.13 2.56 -24.00
C SER A 17 6.22 3.35 -24.94
N ASP A 18 6.80 3.85 -26.05
CA ASP A 18 6.05 4.56 -27.09
C ASP A 18 4.95 3.68 -27.72
N ASP A 19 5.21 2.40 -27.89
CA ASP A 19 4.20 1.46 -28.41
C ASP A 19 3.02 1.30 -27.47
N ALA A 20 3.29 1.18 -26.16
CA ALA A 20 2.23 1.12 -25.14
C ALA A 20 1.45 2.45 -25.10
N HIS A 21 2.15 3.59 -25.14
CA HIS A 21 1.53 4.91 -25.19
C HIS A 21 0.58 5.05 -26.40
N ARG A 22 0.98 4.63 -27.60
CA ARG A 22 0.12 4.68 -28.78
C ARG A 22 -1.16 3.86 -28.64
N GLN A 23 -1.09 2.72 -27.95
CA GLN A 23 -2.25 1.84 -27.76
C GLN A 23 -3.27 2.38 -26.75
N ILE A 24 -2.83 3.12 -25.75
CA ILE A 24 -3.69 3.63 -24.66
C ILE A 24 -4.03 5.10 -24.78
N ARG A 25 -3.30 5.86 -25.60
CA ARG A 25 -3.56 7.27 -25.87
C ARG A 25 -4.99 7.48 -26.36
N GLY A 26 -5.74 8.33 -25.65
CA GLY A 26 -7.13 8.66 -25.96
C GLY A 26 -8.18 7.66 -25.47
N LYS A 27 -7.76 6.51 -24.88
CA LYS A 27 -8.69 5.54 -24.26
C LYS A 27 -8.88 5.78 -22.78
N MET A 28 -7.91 6.41 -22.14
CA MET A 28 -7.94 6.81 -20.74
C MET A 28 -7.67 8.31 -20.68
N GLY A 29 -8.43 9.05 -19.88
CA GLY A 29 -8.21 10.48 -19.61
C GLY A 29 -7.01 10.71 -18.69
N ILE A 30 -5.84 10.22 -19.10
CA ILE A 30 -4.59 10.27 -18.34
C ILE A 30 -3.60 11.12 -19.14
N ASP A 31 -2.89 12.01 -18.44
CA ASP A 31 -1.82 12.82 -19.01
C ASP A 31 -0.50 12.05 -19.01
N TYR A 32 0.32 12.31 -20.02
CA TYR A 32 1.60 11.66 -20.23
C TYR A 32 2.70 12.72 -20.42
N ASP A 33 3.83 12.53 -19.74
CA ASP A 33 5.04 13.32 -19.94
C ASP A 33 5.99 12.58 -20.90
N ASP A 34 6.43 13.25 -21.94
CA ASP A 34 7.43 12.71 -22.86
C ASP A 34 8.83 12.85 -22.26
N MET A 35 9.45 11.74 -21.94
CA MET A 35 10.83 11.69 -21.44
C MET A 35 11.88 11.60 -22.54
N GLY A 36 11.46 11.61 -23.80
CA GLY A 36 12.33 11.51 -24.96
C GLY A 36 12.89 10.10 -25.20
N PRO A 37 13.80 9.96 -26.17
CA PRO A 37 14.46 8.70 -26.46
C PRO A 37 15.49 8.35 -25.37
N GLN A 38 15.35 7.16 -24.77
CA GLN A 38 16.22 6.64 -23.73
C GLN A 38 16.98 5.41 -24.24
N VAL A 39 18.27 5.34 -23.92
CA VAL A 39 19.09 4.18 -24.26
C VAL A 39 18.91 3.14 -23.16
N LEU A 40 18.33 1.99 -23.50
CA LEU A 40 18.12 0.89 -22.58
C LEU A 40 19.22 -0.17 -22.74
N LYS A 41 19.75 -0.67 -21.61
CA LYS A 41 20.78 -1.72 -21.64
C LYS A 41 20.32 -2.94 -22.45
N ASN A 42 21.11 -3.37 -23.45
CA ASN A 42 20.85 -4.47 -24.38
C ASN A 42 19.64 -4.25 -25.34
N ILE A 43 19.30 -3.01 -25.65
CA ILE A 43 18.40 -2.64 -26.74
C ILE A 43 19.20 -1.74 -27.67
N ALA A 44 19.33 -2.18 -28.94
CA ALA A 44 20.21 -1.52 -29.89
C ALA A 44 19.73 -0.13 -30.31
N GLU A 45 18.40 0.11 -30.26
CA GLU A 45 17.82 1.38 -30.66
C GLU A 45 17.28 2.15 -29.45
N PRO A 46 17.46 3.49 -29.40
CA PRO A 46 16.85 4.32 -28.36
C PRO A 46 15.33 4.18 -28.39
N MET A 47 14.73 3.90 -27.25
CA MET A 47 13.29 3.78 -27.12
C MET A 47 12.70 5.01 -26.45
N ARG A 48 11.67 5.59 -27.05
CA ARG A 48 10.94 6.71 -26.44
C ARG A 48 10.13 6.23 -25.26
N VAL A 49 10.31 6.90 -24.13
CA VAL A 49 9.69 6.57 -22.84
C VAL A 49 8.72 7.67 -22.45
N TRP A 50 7.56 7.25 -21.95
CA TRP A 50 6.51 8.13 -21.47
C TRP A 50 6.25 7.87 -20.00
N ARG A 51 6.16 8.94 -19.21
CA ARG A 51 5.76 8.87 -17.81
C ARG A 51 4.26 9.10 -17.73
N VAL A 52 3.55 8.23 -17.01
CA VAL A 52 2.12 8.37 -16.74
C VAL A 52 1.94 9.29 -15.52
N ARG A 53 1.17 10.37 -15.67
CA ARG A 53 0.75 11.21 -14.55
C ARG A 53 -0.45 10.60 -13.88
N ILE A 54 -0.24 10.05 -12.68
CA ILE A 54 -1.30 9.52 -11.84
C ILE A 54 -1.57 10.56 -10.75
N GLY A 55 -2.57 11.41 -10.95
CA GLY A 55 -2.97 12.42 -9.97
C GLY A 55 -3.32 13.79 -10.58
N PRO A 56 -3.87 14.73 -9.81
CA PRO A 56 -4.15 16.07 -10.29
C PRO A 56 -2.85 16.77 -10.69
N SER A 57 -2.86 17.44 -11.85
CA SER A 57 -1.72 18.16 -12.42
C SER A 57 -1.22 19.25 -11.47
N PHE A 58 -0.15 18.97 -10.74
CA PHE A 58 0.64 20.02 -10.10
C PHE A 58 1.77 20.43 -11.05
N SER A 59 1.65 21.61 -11.66
CA SER A 59 2.72 22.20 -12.44
C SER A 59 3.93 22.53 -11.54
N PRO A 60 5.18 22.19 -11.93
CA PRO A 60 6.36 22.36 -11.07
C PRO A 60 6.88 23.81 -10.95
N THR A 61 6.07 24.83 -11.24
CA THR A 61 6.55 26.23 -11.31
C THR A 61 6.42 27.02 -10.00
N MET A 62 6.09 26.37 -8.87
CA MET A 62 5.98 27.06 -7.56
C MET A 62 6.69 26.27 -6.44
N LEU A 63 7.94 25.86 -6.64
CA LEU A 63 8.79 25.33 -5.56
C LEU A 63 9.89 26.33 -5.22
N THR A 64 9.50 27.56 -4.82
CA THR A 64 10.41 28.47 -4.13
C THR A 64 9.77 28.84 -2.78
N LYS A 65 10.32 28.28 -1.71
CA LYS A 65 10.09 28.63 -0.31
C LYS A 65 8.67 28.42 0.24
N LEU A 66 8.41 27.21 0.72
CA LEU A 66 7.54 27.04 1.88
C LEU A 66 8.35 26.38 3.01
N PRO A 67 8.20 26.84 4.26
CA PRO A 67 8.85 26.21 5.42
C PRO A 67 8.35 24.77 5.55
N VAL A 68 9.23 23.87 5.99
CA VAL A 68 8.86 22.52 6.41
C VAL A 68 8.01 22.67 7.67
N GLU A 69 6.71 22.82 7.48
CA GLU A 69 5.78 22.85 8.60
C GLU A 69 4.61 21.95 8.25
N THR A 70 4.55 20.87 9.00
CA THR A 70 3.42 19.95 9.15
C THR A 70 2.91 19.31 7.85
N ALA A 71 3.32 18.07 7.62
CA ALA A 71 2.57 17.18 6.73
C ALA A 71 1.10 17.20 7.18
N LEU A 72 0.25 17.87 6.39
CA LEU A 72 -1.20 17.78 6.59
C LEU A 72 -1.58 16.29 6.52
N PRO A 73 -2.32 15.77 7.49
CA PRO A 73 -2.79 14.40 7.41
C PRO A 73 -3.54 14.25 6.10
N LEU A 74 -3.14 13.27 5.32
CA LEU A 74 -3.87 12.88 4.11
C LEU A 74 -5.34 12.71 4.51
N ALA A 75 -6.23 13.52 3.93
CA ALA A 75 -7.65 13.38 4.15
C ALA A 75 -8.04 11.96 3.76
N LEU A 76 -8.37 11.14 4.76
CA LEU A 76 -8.85 9.79 4.55
C LEU A 76 -10.13 9.86 3.73
N PRO A 77 -10.37 8.90 2.82
CA PRO A 77 -11.66 8.81 2.15
C PRO A 77 -12.77 8.77 3.20
N ASP A 78 -13.93 9.38 2.93
CA ASP A 78 -15.12 9.40 3.81
C ASP A 78 -15.66 8.00 4.19
N LYS A 79 -14.92 6.95 3.88
CA LYS A 79 -15.24 5.57 4.19
C LYS A 79 -14.57 5.15 5.51
N PRO A 80 -15.26 4.37 6.34
CA PRO A 80 -14.61 3.75 7.49
C PRO A 80 -13.37 2.97 7.04
N SER A 81 -12.26 3.20 7.73
CA SER A 81 -10.96 2.64 7.38
C SER A 81 -10.47 1.72 8.49
N ILE A 82 -9.88 0.57 8.11
CA ILE A 82 -9.44 -0.45 9.05
C ILE A 82 -8.05 -1.00 8.67
N ALA A 83 -7.22 -1.20 9.70
CA ALA A 83 -6.02 -2.01 9.61
C ALA A 83 -6.20 -3.27 10.47
N VAL A 84 -5.75 -4.41 9.98
CA VAL A 84 -5.69 -5.66 10.75
C VAL A 84 -4.25 -5.95 11.08
N LEU A 85 -3.90 -5.91 12.36
CA LEU A 85 -2.54 -6.19 12.82
C LEU A 85 -2.25 -7.70 12.84
N PRO A 86 -0.98 -8.10 12.72
CA PRO A 86 -0.59 -9.49 12.94
C PRO A 86 -1.06 -9.99 14.29
N PHE A 87 -1.74 -11.13 14.31
CA PHE A 87 -2.22 -11.72 15.56
C PHE A 87 -1.05 -12.34 16.34
N THR A 88 -1.06 -12.14 17.65
CA THR A 88 -0.05 -12.72 18.52
C THR A 88 -0.28 -14.22 18.66
N ASN A 89 0.74 -15.02 18.38
CA ASN A 89 0.72 -16.45 18.67
C ASN A 89 0.97 -16.67 20.16
N MET A 90 -0.02 -17.20 20.86
CA MET A 90 0.02 -17.55 22.27
C MET A 90 0.08 -19.07 22.51
N SER A 91 0.43 -19.85 21.51
CA SER A 91 0.46 -21.31 21.58
C SER A 91 1.74 -21.86 22.22
N GLY A 92 2.81 -21.05 22.28
CA GLY A 92 4.13 -21.50 22.70
C GLY A 92 4.90 -22.31 21.64
N ASP A 93 4.32 -22.48 20.47
CA ASP A 93 4.88 -23.22 19.33
C ASP A 93 5.11 -22.24 18.16
N PRO A 94 6.35 -21.99 17.75
CA PRO A 94 6.66 -21.07 16.65
C PRO A 94 6.05 -21.48 15.29
N GLU A 95 5.81 -22.78 15.05
CA GLU A 95 5.17 -23.25 13.82
C GLU A 95 3.73 -22.73 13.68
N GLN A 96 3.10 -22.34 14.78
CA GLN A 96 1.77 -21.74 14.75
C GLN A 96 1.75 -20.26 14.30
N ASP A 97 2.90 -19.61 14.14
CA ASP A 97 2.99 -18.24 13.61
C ASP A 97 2.47 -18.17 12.19
N TYR A 98 2.79 -19.18 11.39
CA TYR A 98 2.27 -19.30 10.02
C TYR A 98 0.73 -19.37 9.97
N PHE A 99 0.15 -20.11 10.92
CA PHE A 99 -1.31 -20.22 11.03
C PHE A 99 -1.95 -18.88 11.45
N ALA A 100 -1.36 -18.19 12.42
CA ALA A 100 -1.83 -16.87 12.84
C ALA A 100 -1.73 -15.83 11.70
N ASP A 101 -0.64 -15.83 10.96
CA ASP A 101 -0.42 -14.95 9.80
C ASP A 101 -1.43 -15.22 8.67
N GLY A 102 -1.67 -16.50 8.35
CA GLY A 102 -2.64 -16.89 7.34
C GLY A 102 -4.06 -16.45 7.70
N MET A 103 -4.43 -16.57 8.96
CA MET A 103 -5.74 -16.11 9.43
C MET A 103 -5.91 -14.59 9.25
N VAL A 104 -4.89 -13.80 9.56
CA VAL A 104 -4.93 -12.34 9.35
C VAL A 104 -5.07 -12.02 7.86
N ASP A 105 -4.39 -12.75 6.99
CA ASP A 105 -4.48 -12.59 5.54
C ASP A 105 -5.91 -12.88 5.03
N ASP A 106 -6.52 -13.96 5.52
CA ASP A 106 -7.91 -14.30 5.22
C ASP A 106 -8.89 -13.23 5.68
N ILE A 107 -8.67 -12.67 6.89
CA ILE A 107 -9.50 -11.57 7.41
C ILE A 107 -9.36 -10.32 6.54
N ILE A 108 -8.14 -9.91 6.18
CA ILE A 108 -7.89 -8.76 5.31
C ILE A 108 -8.59 -8.97 3.96
N THR A 109 -8.46 -10.16 3.39
CA THR A 109 -9.08 -10.52 2.12
C THR A 109 -10.61 -10.44 2.22
N ALA A 110 -11.20 -11.03 3.27
CA ALA A 110 -12.65 -11.00 3.49
C ALA A 110 -13.15 -9.55 3.65
N LEU A 111 -12.47 -8.73 4.44
CA LEU A 111 -12.82 -7.33 4.64
C LEU A 111 -12.71 -6.50 3.36
N SER A 112 -11.75 -6.80 2.48
CA SER A 112 -11.54 -6.08 1.22
C SER A 112 -12.70 -6.23 0.23
N HIS A 113 -13.55 -7.25 0.37
CA HIS A 113 -14.74 -7.40 -0.43
C HIS A 113 -15.85 -6.37 -0.10
N PHE A 114 -15.79 -5.72 1.06
CA PHE A 114 -16.75 -4.69 1.44
C PHE A 114 -16.37 -3.34 0.82
N LYS A 115 -17.04 -2.96 -0.27
CA LYS A 115 -16.77 -1.71 -1.02
C LYS A 115 -16.90 -0.43 -0.17
N ALA A 116 -17.67 -0.50 0.91
CA ALA A 116 -17.87 0.62 1.85
C ALA A 116 -16.74 0.77 2.87
N LEU A 117 -15.80 -0.18 2.93
CA LEU A 117 -14.70 -0.20 3.88
C LEU A 117 -13.37 0.03 3.15
N PHE A 118 -12.51 0.87 3.71
CA PHE A 118 -11.14 1.04 3.25
C PHE A 118 -10.24 0.15 4.11
N VAL A 119 -9.62 -0.86 3.50
CA VAL A 119 -8.80 -1.85 4.21
C VAL A 119 -7.33 -1.63 3.86
N ILE A 120 -6.49 -1.52 4.88
CA ILE A 120 -5.04 -1.40 4.71
C ILE A 120 -4.46 -2.73 4.19
N ALA A 121 -3.53 -2.62 3.26
CA ALA A 121 -2.85 -3.78 2.70
C ALA A 121 -2.04 -4.53 3.77
N ARG A 122 -2.00 -5.87 3.64
CA ARG A 122 -1.28 -6.78 4.53
C ARG A 122 0.15 -6.31 4.82
N ASN A 123 0.92 -5.99 3.79
CA ASN A 123 2.33 -5.62 3.95
C ASN A 123 2.54 -4.41 4.85
N SER A 124 1.64 -3.42 4.80
CA SER A 124 1.71 -2.24 5.68
C SER A 124 1.42 -2.62 7.14
N SER A 125 0.42 -3.46 7.38
CA SER A 125 0.09 -3.93 8.74
C SER A 125 1.18 -4.83 9.31
N PHE A 126 1.83 -5.65 8.49
CA PHE A 126 2.85 -6.60 8.94
C PHE A 126 4.20 -5.96 9.28
N THR A 127 4.40 -4.68 9.00
CA THR A 127 5.56 -3.93 9.52
C THR A 127 5.58 -3.84 11.05
N TYR A 128 4.43 -4.07 11.68
CA TYR A 128 4.27 -4.08 13.13
C TYR A 128 4.42 -5.47 13.77
N LYS A 129 4.67 -6.51 12.98
CA LYS A 129 4.81 -7.88 13.51
C LYS A 129 5.93 -7.99 14.53
N GLY A 130 5.62 -8.59 15.69
CA GLY A 130 6.57 -8.79 16.79
C GLY A 130 6.97 -7.52 17.55
N ARG A 131 6.30 -6.40 17.32
CA ARG A 131 6.56 -5.13 17.99
C ARG A 131 5.46 -4.86 19.01
N ALA A 132 5.86 -4.41 20.21
CA ALA A 132 4.92 -3.84 21.17
C ALA A 132 4.58 -2.42 20.68
N VAL A 133 3.35 -2.21 20.25
CA VAL A 133 2.91 -0.92 19.69
C VAL A 133 1.65 -0.43 20.41
N ASP A 134 1.53 0.89 20.52
CA ASP A 134 0.28 1.51 20.89
C ASP A 134 -0.68 1.51 19.69
N VAL A 135 -1.81 0.84 19.84
CA VAL A 135 -2.82 0.69 18.77
C VAL A 135 -3.31 2.04 18.25
N LYS A 136 -3.44 3.05 19.13
CA LYS A 136 -3.82 4.41 18.72
C LYS A 136 -2.72 5.08 17.90
N GLN A 137 -1.45 4.82 18.21
CA GLN A 137 -0.33 5.31 17.42
C GLN A 137 -0.34 4.66 16.04
N VAL A 138 -0.54 3.34 15.97
CA VAL A 138 -0.65 2.61 14.69
C VAL A 138 -1.78 3.17 13.84
N GLY A 139 -2.94 3.46 14.43
CA GLY A 139 -4.06 4.08 13.73
C GLY A 139 -3.67 5.41 13.07
N ARG A 140 -2.94 6.27 13.79
CA ARG A 140 -2.43 7.54 13.25
C ARG A 140 -1.39 7.34 12.15
N GLU A 141 -0.45 6.43 12.33
CA GLU A 141 0.63 6.16 11.36
C GLU A 141 0.09 5.56 10.05
N LEU A 142 -0.88 4.66 10.14
CA LEU A 142 -1.54 4.06 8.97
C LEU A 142 -2.71 4.91 8.43
N GLY A 143 -3.09 5.96 9.15
CA GLY A 143 -4.20 6.81 8.79
C GLY A 143 -5.54 6.10 8.78
N VAL A 144 -5.81 5.24 9.75
CA VAL A 144 -7.07 4.48 9.84
C VAL A 144 -7.82 4.81 11.11
N ARG A 145 -9.15 4.73 11.00
CA ARG A 145 -10.03 4.93 12.15
C ARG A 145 -10.11 3.68 13.03
N TYR A 146 -10.09 2.51 12.44
CA TYR A 146 -10.24 1.26 13.18
C TYR A 146 -8.99 0.40 13.04
N VAL A 147 -8.59 -0.22 14.13
CA VAL A 147 -7.52 -1.22 14.15
C VAL A 147 -8.06 -2.49 14.80
N LEU A 148 -7.94 -3.61 14.10
CA LEU A 148 -8.23 -4.93 14.60
C LEU A 148 -6.90 -5.57 15.05
N GLU A 149 -6.80 -5.90 16.32
CA GLU A 149 -5.71 -6.69 16.88
C GLU A 149 -6.24 -8.00 17.44
N GLY A 150 -5.37 -8.97 17.69
CA GLY A 150 -5.83 -10.23 18.23
C GLY A 150 -4.71 -11.21 18.57
N SER A 151 -5.15 -12.35 19.06
CA SER A 151 -4.27 -13.47 19.40
C SER A 151 -4.87 -14.81 19.00
N VAL A 152 -3.98 -15.75 18.72
CA VAL A 152 -4.32 -17.13 18.42
C VAL A 152 -3.62 -18.04 19.42
N ARG A 153 -4.37 -18.94 20.00
CA ARG A 153 -3.83 -20.01 20.86
C ARG A 153 -4.34 -21.36 20.36
N LYS A 154 -3.44 -22.22 20.00
CA LYS A 154 -3.73 -23.61 19.68
C LYS A 154 -3.24 -24.52 20.81
N ALA A 155 -4.10 -25.36 21.36
CA ALA A 155 -3.76 -26.36 22.36
C ALA A 155 -4.44 -27.69 21.99
N ALA A 156 -3.64 -28.69 21.68
CA ALA A 156 -4.11 -29.97 21.15
C ALA A 156 -5.07 -29.76 19.95
N ASN A 157 -6.33 -30.18 20.07
CA ASN A 157 -7.34 -30.09 19.00
C ASN A 157 -8.23 -28.83 19.13
N ARG A 158 -7.86 -27.86 19.94
CA ARG A 158 -8.66 -26.64 20.13
C ARG A 158 -7.88 -25.41 19.68
N VAL A 159 -8.54 -24.55 18.92
CA VAL A 159 -8.04 -23.25 18.57
C VAL A 159 -8.91 -22.18 19.23
N ARG A 160 -8.29 -21.26 19.95
CA ARG A 160 -8.95 -20.06 20.48
C ARG A 160 -8.42 -18.86 19.74
N ILE A 161 -9.31 -18.07 19.19
CA ILE A 161 -9.02 -16.81 18.54
C ILE A 161 -9.67 -15.71 19.37
N THR A 162 -8.91 -14.67 19.67
CA THR A 162 -9.42 -13.46 20.31
C THR A 162 -9.14 -12.30 19.37
N GLY A 163 -10.16 -11.49 19.08
CA GLY A 163 -10.02 -10.28 18.29
C GLY A 163 -10.59 -9.10 19.05
N GLN A 164 -9.97 -7.95 18.95
CA GLN A 164 -10.41 -6.69 19.52
C GLN A 164 -10.35 -5.61 18.44
N LEU A 165 -11.50 -4.96 18.22
CA LEU A 165 -11.59 -3.81 17.33
C LEU A 165 -11.49 -2.54 18.17
N VAL A 166 -10.53 -1.69 17.83
CA VAL A 166 -10.24 -0.44 18.54
C VAL A 166 -10.55 0.74 17.62
N ASP A 167 -11.34 1.70 18.10
CA ASP A 167 -11.50 3.02 17.47
C ASP A 167 -10.30 3.88 17.89
N THR A 168 -9.56 4.41 16.92
CA THR A 168 -8.33 5.17 17.15
C THR A 168 -8.52 6.67 17.03
N ALA A 169 -9.77 7.10 16.78
CA ALA A 169 -10.15 8.52 16.72
C ALA A 169 -10.09 9.20 18.10
#